data_889560b3859404e111706d34a6c44647
#
_entry.id   889560b3859404e111706d34a6c44647
#
_cell.length_a   1.000
_cell.length_b   1.000
_cell.length_c   1.000
_cell.angle_alpha   90.00
_cell.angle_beta   90.00
_cell.angle_gamma   90.00
#
_symmetry.space_group_name_H-M   'P 1'
#
loop_
_entity.id
_entity.type
_entity.pdbx_description
1 polymer ?
#
loop_
_entity_poly.entity_id
_entity_poly.type
_entity_poly.pdbx_seq_one_letter_code
_entity_poly.pdbx_strand_id
1 'polypeptide(L)'
;MSRLAKMVYLVFFLMSFLVMTPVLAETGAYGIGSPATAEEIAGWDIDIRPDGKGLPPGSGSVEDGEMMYEEQCASCHGSFGEGVGRYPVLSGGEGTLTEERPEKTVGSFWPYASTLWDYIHRAMPFTQPQSLTDEEVYAITAYVLYLNDLVEDYFVLTADNLASIEMPNQEGFFLDDRPDTNNTGCMKNCKDPASVKITSEPTMATLQVEETVAAVEAVPEGGGKVYQQACLMCHGAGVAGSPMTGDAA
;
A
#
# COMPACT_ATOMS: atom_id res chain seq x y z
N MET A 1 23.62 -1.55 -65.80
CA MET A 1 24.38 -1.67 -64.55
C MET A 1 25.16 -2.97 -64.55
N SER A 2 26.47 -2.91 -64.45
CA SER A 2 27.32 -4.09 -64.47
C SER A 2 27.10 -4.99 -63.26
N ARG A 3 27.35 -6.28 -63.37
CA ARG A 3 27.24 -7.26 -62.27
C ARG A 3 28.12 -6.83 -61.04
N LEU A 4 29.20 -6.14 -61.31
CA LEU A 4 30.10 -5.58 -60.27
C LEU A 4 29.41 -4.48 -59.46
N ALA A 5 28.67 -3.56 -60.11
CA ALA A 5 27.94 -2.49 -59.40
C ALA A 5 26.83 -3.06 -58.48
N LYS A 6 26.14 -4.11 -58.89
CA LYS A 6 25.15 -4.77 -58.04
C LYS A 6 25.76 -5.46 -56.82
N MET A 7 26.92 -6.08 -57.00
CA MET A 7 27.66 -6.71 -55.89
C MET A 7 28.15 -5.67 -54.88
N VAL A 8 28.68 -4.56 -55.34
CA VAL A 8 29.14 -3.45 -54.47
C VAL A 8 27.97 -2.84 -53.70
N TYR A 9 26.79 -2.62 -54.31
CA TYR A 9 25.59 -2.17 -53.59
C TYR A 9 25.08 -3.18 -52.57
N LEU A 10 25.12 -4.46 -52.86
CA LEU A 10 24.71 -5.51 -51.95
C LEU A 10 25.64 -5.60 -50.70
N VAL A 11 26.93 -5.46 -50.91
CA VAL A 11 27.92 -5.45 -49.82
C VAL A 11 27.78 -4.18 -48.95
N PHE A 12 27.53 -3.01 -49.58
CA PHE A 12 27.28 -1.79 -48.82
C PHE A 12 25.96 -1.87 -48.02
N PHE A 13 24.92 -2.47 -48.58
CA PHE A 13 23.65 -2.66 -47.89
C PHE A 13 23.74 -3.64 -46.74
N LEU A 14 24.50 -4.72 -46.89
CA LEU A 14 24.77 -5.66 -45.82
C LEU A 14 25.68 -5.07 -44.73
N MET A 15 26.65 -4.23 -45.08
CA MET A 15 27.49 -3.53 -44.13
C MET A 15 26.70 -2.46 -43.31
N SER A 16 25.68 -1.83 -43.91
CA SER A 16 24.84 -0.87 -43.21
C SER A 16 23.95 -1.52 -42.13
N PHE A 17 23.64 -2.80 -42.29
CA PHE A 17 22.89 -3.56 -41.28
C PHE A 17 23.73 -4.05 -40.09
N LEU A 18 25.04 -4.11 -40.23
CA LEU A 18 25.95 -4.56 -39.17
C LEU A 18 26.31 -3.43 -38.16
N VAL A 19 25.92 -2.20 -38.40
CA VAL A 19 26.20 -1.06 -37.47
C VAL A 19 24.92 -0.66 -36.73
N MET A 20 24.03 -1.61 -36.42
CA MET A 20 23.07 -1.43 -35.32
C MET A 20 23.86 -1.62 -34.03
N THR A 21 24.53 -0.59 -33.57
CA THR A 21 24.97 -0.52 -32.18
C THR A 21 23.72 -0.69 -31.29
N PRO A 22 23.73 -1.62 -30.32
CA PRO A 22 22.69 -1.63 -29.31
C PRO A 22 22.73 -0.25 -28.68
N VAL A 23 21.60 0.48 -28.72
CA VAL A 23 21.37 1.62 -27.84
C VAL A 23 21.45 1.06 -26.44
N LEU A 24 22.62 1.18 -25.82
CA LEU A 24 22.76 0.97 -24.39
C LEU A 24 21.81 1.98 -23.78
N ALA A 25 20.75 1.50 -23.13
CA ALA A 25 19.89 2.33 -22.32
C ALA A 25 20.82 3.16 -21.40
N GLU A 26 20.79 4.47 -21.54
CA GLU A 26 21.59 5.35 -20.69
C GLU A 26 21.25 4.99 -19.25
N THR A 27 22.23 4.50 -18.52
CA THR A 27 22.19 4.53 -17.06
C THR A 27 21.75 5.93 -16.67
N GLY A 28 20.67 6.04 -15.88
CA GLY A 28 19.99 7.32 -15.58
C GLY A 28 20.99 8.46 -15.39
N ALA A 29 20.59 9.66 -15.75
CA ALA A 29 21.45 10.85 -15.90
C ALA A 29 22.39 11.14 -14.73
N TYR A 30 22.19 10.48 -13.60
CA TYR A 30 22.98 10.67 -12.38
C TYR A 30 23.79 9.45 -11.96
N GLY A 31 23.71 8.33 -12.67
CA GLY A 31 24.41 7.08 -12.31
C GLY A 31 24.00 6.50 -10.95
N ILE A 32 22.81 6.82 -10.48
CA ILE A 32 22.26 6.37 -9.20
C ILE A 32 21.20 5.28 -9.47
N GLY A 33 21.27 4.20 -8.72
CA GLY A 33 20.35 3.07 -8.86
C GLY A 33 20.75 2.11 -9.97
N SER A 34 20.02 1.01 -10.04
CA SER A 34 20.11 -0.02 -11.10
C SER A 34 18.73 -0.20 -11.76
N PRO A 35 18.67 -0.61 -13.02
CA PRO A 35 17.39 -1.00 -13.63
C PRO A 35 16.75 -2.11 -12.82
N ALA A 36 15.45 -1.97 -12.53
CA ALA A 36 14.70 -3.01 -11.84
C ALA A 36 14.62 -4.29 -12.71
N THR A 37 14.75 -5.43 -12.08
CA THR A 37 14.52 -6.73 -12.73
C THR A 37 13.03 -6.98 -12.95
N ALA A 38 12.70 -7.92 -13.83
CA ALA A 38 11.29 -8.30 -14.03
C ALA A 38 10.62 -8.85 -12.74
N GLU A 39 11.39 -9.52 -11.89
CA GLU A 39 10.92 -10.05 -10.60
C GLU A 39 10.67 -8.92 -9.61
N GLU A 40 11.55 -7.93 -9.53
CA GLU A 40 11.35 -6.75 -8.71
C GLU A 40 10.12 -5.95 -9.16
N ILE A 41 9.93 -5.79 -10.47
CA ILE A 41 8.73 -5.13 -11.03
C ILE A 41 7.48 -5.92 -10.66
N ALA A 42 7.46 -7.24 -10.87
CA ALA A 42 6.31 -8.09 -10.56
C ALA A 42 5.93 -8.06 -9.07
N GLY A 43 6.90 -7.94 -8.16
CA GLY A 43 6.64 -7.80 -6.73
C GLY A 43 5.96 -6.48 -6.34
N TRP A 44 6.03 -5.45 -7.20
CA TRP A 44 5.39 -4.16 -6.99
C TRP A 44 4.14 -3.94 -7.85
N ASP A 45 4.02 -4.65 -8.97
CA ASP A 45 2.90 -4.56 -9.93
C ASP A 45 1.76 -5.48 -9.48
N ILE A 46 1.23 -5.18 -8.29
CA ILE A 46 0.11 -5.91 -7.66
C ILE A 46 -1.15 -5.04 -7.56
N ASP A 47 -1.23 -3.98 -8.33
CA ASP A 47 -2.33 -3.01 -8.27
C ASP A 47 -3.63 -3.59 -8.84
N ILE A 48 -4.72 -3.43 -8.07
CA ILE A 48 -6.06 -3.77 -8.51
C ILE A 48 -6.80 -2.49 -8.86
N ARG A 49 -7.25 -2.40 -10.10
CA ARG A 49 -7.96 -1.23 -10.61
C ARG A 49 -9.47 -1.30 -10.29
N PRO A 50 -10.17 -0.15 -10.30
CA PRO A 50 -11.62 -0.11 -10.11
C PRO A 50 -12.40 -1.00 -11.09
N ASP A 51 -11.90 -1.17 -12.31
CA ASP A 51 -12.48 -2.03 -13.35
C ASP A 51 -12.14 -3.53 -13.18
N GLY A 52 -11.50 -3.91 -12.08
CA GLY A 52 -11.10 -5.27 -11.77
C GLY A 52 -9.82 -5.72 -12.48
N LYS A 53 -9.18 -4.88 -13.29
CA LYS A 53 -7.92 -5.24 -13.92
C LYS A 53 -6.83 -5.41 -12.86
N GLY A 54 -6.10 -6.52 -12.96
CA GLY A 54 -5.07 -6.91 -12.01
C GLY A 54 -5.54 -7.96 -11.01
N LEU A 55 -6.85 -8.22 -10.89
CA LEU A 55 -7.36 -9.28 -10.02
C LEU A 55 -6.80 -10.65 -10.43
N PRO A 56 -6.23 -11.41 -9.50
CA PRO A 56 -5.84 -12.79 -9.76
C PRO A 56 -7.07 -13.67 -9.94
N PRO A 57 -6.98 -14.79 -10.66
CA PRO A 57 -8.05 -15.79 -10.70
C PRO A 57 -8.32 -16.33 -9.30
N GLY A 58 -9.59 -16.39 -8.89
CA GLY A 58 -9.96 -16.90 -7.57
C GLY A 58 -11.44 -16.66 -7.27
N SER A 59 -11.89 -17.21 -6.18
CA SER A 59 -13.24 -17.04 -5.66
C SER A 59 -13.30 -17.32 -4.16
N GLY A 60 -14.31 -16.77 -3.48
CA GLY A 60 -14.58 -17.08 -2.08
C GLY A 60 -16.05 -16.82 -1.74
N SER A 61 -16.64 -17.67 -0.90
CA SER A 61 -18.01 -17.51 -0.43
C SER A 61 -18.07 -16.61 0.82
N VAL A 62 -19.26 -16.06 1.09
CA VAL A 62 -19.53 -15.36 2.36
C VAL A 62 -19.33 -16.28 3.55
N GLU A 63 -19.78 -17.54 3.47
CA GLU A 63 -19.65 -18.54 4.54
C GLU A 63 -18.19 -18.85 4.87
N ASP A 64 -17.34 -19.08 3.86
CA ASP A 64 -15.90 -19.27 4.07
C ASP A 64 -15.25 -18.02 4.63
N GLY A 65 -15.68 -16.84 4.14
CA GLY A 65 -15.21 -15.54 4.58
C GLY A 65 -15.53 -15.24 6.05
N GLU A 66 -16.70 -15.64 6.55
CA GLU A 66 -17.08 -15.51 7.96
C GLU A 66 -16.09 -16.25 8.85
N MET A 67 -15.79 -17.52 8.52
CA MET A 67 -14.86 -18.31 9.31
C MET A 67 -13.45 -17.71 9.33
N MET A 68 -12.95 -17.29 8.19
CA MET A 68 -11.62 -16.69 8.06
C MET A 68 -11.55 -15.31 8.72
N TYR A 69 -12.59 -14.51 8.59
CA TYR A 69 -12.68 -13.19 9.21
C TYR A 69 -12.68 -13.30 10.74
N GLU A 70 -13.42 -14.24 11.30
CA GLU A 70 -13.44 -14.47 12.75
C GLU A 70 -12.06 -14.86 13.27
N GLU A 71 -11.30 -15.65 12.52
CA GLU A 71 -9.95 -16.06 12.90
C GLU A 71 -8.90 -14.96 12.74
N GLN A 72 -8.95 -14.19 11.64
CA GLN A 72 -7.86 -13.29 11.24
C GLN A 72 -8.15 -11.81 11.51
N CYS A 73 -9.41 -11.38 11.58
CA CYS A 73 -9.82 -9.98 11.55
C CYS A 73 -10.59 -9.53 12.79
N ALA A 74 -11.48 -10.40 13.33
CA ALA A 74 -12.43 -10.05 14.38
C ALA A 74 -11.78 -9.56 15.67
N SER A 75 -10.56 -10.01 16.00
CA SER A 75 -9.83 -9.56 17.19
C SER A 75 -9.58 -8.03 17.20
N CYS A 76 -9.52 -7.42 16.04
CA CYS A 76 -9.36 -5.99 15.87
C CYS A 76 -10.64 -5.30 15.39
N HIS A 77 -11.35 -5.91 14.44
CA HIS A 77 -12.50 -5.26 13.79
C HIS A 77 -13.86 -5.63 14.38
N GLY A 78 -13.90 -6.58 15.35
CA GLY A 78 -15.15 -7.13 15.88
C GLY A 78 -15.76 -8.17 14.94
N SER A 79 -16.56 -9.10 15.45
CA SER A 79 -17.16 -10.20 14.65
C SER A 79 -18.14 -9.69 13.59
N PHE A 80 -18.69 -8.50 13.76
CA PHE A 80 -19.63 -7.85 12.83
C PHE A 80 -19.05 -6.58 12.18
N GLY A 81 -17.74 -6.39 12.27
CA GLY A 81 -17.09 -5.21 11.71
C GLY A 81 -17.30 -3.93 12.52
N GLU A 82 -17.75 -4.03 13.76
CA GLU A 82 -18.05 -2.90 14.64
C GLU A 82 -16.82 -2.20 15.22
N GLY A 83 -15.64 -2.77 15.02
CA GLY A 83 -14.38 -2.26 15.55
C GLY A 83 -14.16 -2.55 17.03
N VAL A 84 -12.90 -2.72 17.44
CA VAL A 84 -12.52 -2.96 18.84
C VAL A 84 -11.56 -1.87 19.31
N GLY A 85 -11.97 -1.08 20.28
CA GLY A 85 -11.13 -0.03 20.87
C GLY A 85 -10.76 1.06 19.85
N ARG A 86 -9.50 1.10 19.41
CA ARG A 86 -9.01 2.09 18.43
C ARG A 86 -9.04 1.61 16.98
N TYR A 87 -9.36 0.34 16.78
CA TYR A 87 -9.38 -0.22 15.43
C TYR A 87 -10.64 0.19 14.67
N PRO A 88 -10.53 0.42 13.36
CA PRO A 88 -11.62 1.00 12.59
C PRO A 88 -12.82 0.06 12.46
N VAL A 89 -13.98 0.67 12.44
CA VAL A 89 -15.25 0.05 12.07
C VAL A 89 -15.23 -0.23 10.57
N LEU A 90 -15.71 -1.41 10.16
CA LEU A 90 -15.75 -1.83 8.76
C LEU A 90 -17.17 -1.84 8.20
N SER A 91 -18.19 -1.93 9.05
CA SER A 91 -19.61 -2.03 8.65
C SER A 91 -20.45 -0.91 9.25
N GLY A 92 -21.60 -0.62 8.64
CA GLY A 92 -22.51 0.44 9.06
C GLY A 92 -22.09 1.82 8.57
N GLY A 93 -22.58 2.88 9.25
CA GLY A 93 -22.32 4.27 8.87
C GLY A 93 -23.10 4.75 7.66
N GLU A 94 -24.09 4.00 7.16
CA GLU A 94 -24.93 4.40 6.04
C GLU A 94 -25.68 5.70 6.37
N GLY A 95 -25.69 6.63 5.39
CA GLY A 95 -26.35 7.92 5.52
C GLY A 95 -25.62 8.95 6.39
N THR A 96 -24.56 8.59 7.10
CA THR A 96 -23.88 9.50 8.05
C THR A 96 -22.90 10.47 7.40
N LEU A 97 -22.59 10.33 6.10
CA LEU A 97 -21.54 11.14 5.44
C LEU A 97 -21.79 12.65 5.47
N THR A 98 -23.03 13.10 5.69
CA THR A 98 -23.39 14.51 5.81
C THR A 98 -23.52 14.99 7.26
N GLU A 99 -23.29 14.12 8.23
CA GLU A 99 -23.35 14.46 9.65
C GLU A 99 -22.09 15.17 10.13
N GLU A 100 -22.16 15.78 11.30
CA GLU A 100 -21.00 16.44 11.94
C GLU A 100 -19.85 15.47 12.19
N ARG A 101 -20.17 14.20 12.46
CA ARG A 101 -19.21 13.12 12.69
C ARG A 101 -19.55 11.90 11.83
N PRO A 102 -19.19 11.95 10.54
CA PRO A 102 -19.47 10.86 9.63
C PRO A 102 -18.72 9.59 10.02
N GLU A 103 -19.38 8.46 9.98
CA GLU A 103 -18.75 7.15 10.12
C GLU A 103 -18.40 6.61 8.74
N LYS A 104 -17.11 6.60 8.45
CA LYS A 104 -16.57 6.22 7.13
C LYS A 104 -16.14 4.75 7.16
N THR A 105 -17.02 3.88 6.70
CA THR A 105 -16.78 2.43 6.61
C THR A 105 -16.62 1.98 5.18
N VAL A 106 -16.48 0.68 4.98
CA VAL A 106 -16.51 0.07 3.64
C VAL A 106 -17.82 0.38 2.94
N GLY A 107 -18.97 0.14 3.59
CA GLY A 107 -20.29 0.35 2.99
C GLY A 107 -20.70 1.82 2.86
N SER A 108 -20.30 2.67 3.80
CA SER A 108 -20.73 4.08 3.78
C SER A 108 -19.86 4.98 2.90
N PHE A 109 -18.56 4.68 2.72
CA PHE A 109 -17.60 5.63 2.15
C PHE A 109 -16.83 5.12 0.95
N TRP A 110 -16.44 3.85 0.91
CA TRP A 110 -15.53 3.34 -0.12
C TRP A 110 -16.19 3.30 -1.50
N PRO A 111 -15.48 3.75 -2.56
CA PRO A 111 -16.09 3.87 -3.88
C PRO A 111 -16.12 2.57 -4.68
N TYR A 112 -15.23 1.60 -4.42
CA TYR A 112 -15.10 0.39 -5.21
C TYR A 112 -14.83 -0.84 -4.35
N ALA A 113 -15.51 -1.94 -4.64
CA ALA A 113 -15.27 -3.22 -3.98
C ALA A 113 -13.87 -3.79 -4.29
N SER A 114 -13.34 -3.50 -5.48
CA SER A 114 -11.97 -3.87 -5.86
C SER A 114 -10.90 -3.22 -4.97
N THR A 115 -11.15 -2.01 -4.49
CA THR A 115 -10.27 -1.35 -3.51
C THR A 115 -10.24 -2.08 -2.17
N LEU A 116 -11.37 -2.66 -1.74
CA LEU A 116 -11.43 -3.47 -0.53
C LEU A 116 -10.58 -4.73 -0.67
N TRP A 117 -10.74 -5.45 -1.80
CA TRP A 117 -9.94 -6.64 -2.11
C TRP A 117 -8.44 -6.32 -2.08
N ASP A 118 -8.03 -5.26 -2.80
CA ASP A 118 -6.62 -4.83 -2.89
C ASP A 118 -6.06 -4.45 -1.51
N TYR A 119 -6.84 -3.77 -0.69
CA TYR A 119 -6.42 -3.36 0.64
C TYR A 119 -6.23 -4.56 1.57
N ILE A 120 -7.15 -5.53 1.56
CA ILE A 120 -7.01 -6.76 2.35
C ILE A 120 -5.78 -7.52 1.89
N HIS A 121 -5.64 -7.79 0.60
CA HIS A 121 -4.51 -8.52 0.03
C HIS A 121 -3.16 -7.87 0.38
N ARG A 122 -3.09 -6.56 0.28
CA ARG A 122 -1.85 -5.78 0.40
C ARG A 122 -1.44 -5.53 1.85
N ALA A 123 -2.40 -5.29 2.74
CA ALA A 123 -2.15 -4.68 4.04
C ALA A 123 -2.72 -5.45 5.24
N MET A 124 -3.58 -6.44 5.02
CA MET A 124 -4.25 -7.19 6.08
C MET A 124 -3.91 -8.69 6.04
N PRO A 125 -3.84 -9.36 7.20
CA PRO A 125 -3.85 -8.83 8.57
C PRO A 125 -2.69 -7.88 8.84
N PHE A 126 -2.91 -6.82 9.62
CA PHE A 126 -1.92 -5.77 9.87
C PHE A 126 -0.56 -6.30 10.39
N THR A 127 -0.59 -7.37 11.15
CA THR A 127 0.61 -8.01 11.70
C THR A 127 1.34 -8.94 10.72
N GLN A 128 0.66 -9.34 9.64
CA GLN A 128 1.18 -10.26 8.61
C GLN A 128 0.64 -9.88 7.23
N PRO A 129 0.98 -8.70 6.68
CA PRO A 129 0.49 -8.29 5.37
C PRO A 129 0.95 -9.26 4.29
N GLN A 130 0.11 -9.47 3.26
CA GLN A 130 0.35 -10.40 2.14
C GLN A 130 0.52 -11.87 2.55
N SER A 131 -0.04 -12.28 3.69
CA SER A 131 0.01 -13.67 4.14
C SER A 131 -1.18 -14.52 3.69
N LEU A 132 -2.27 -13.87 3.27
CA LEU A 132 -3.48 -14.53 2.80
C LEU A 132 -3.32 -14.99 1.35
N THR A 133 -3.91 -16.14 1.02
CA THR A 133 -4.07 -16.57 -0.37
C THR A 133 -5.14 -15.75 -1.08
N ASP A 134 -5.14 -15.76 -2.42
CA ASP A 134 -6.13 -15.03 -3.22
C ASP A 134 -7.56 -15.46 -2.87
N GLU A 135 -7.80 -16.76 -2.68
CA GLU A 135 -9.11 -17.31 -2.29
C GLU A 135 -9.55 -16.81 -0.92
N GLU A 136 -8.64 -16.76 0.06
CA GLU A 136 -8.94 -16.22 1.39
C GLU A 136 -9.28 -14.73 1.31
N VAL A 137 -8.58 -13.96 0.48
CA VAL A 137 -8.90 -12.54 0.26
C VAL A 137 -10.27 -12.38 -0.40
N TYR A 138 -10.63 -13.22 -1.39
CA TYR A 138 -11.96 -13.20 -1.99
C TYR A 138 -13.04 -13.53 -0.95
N ALA A 139 -12.84 -14.54 -0.13
CA ALA A 139 -13.79 -14.95 0.90
C ALA A 139 -13.99 -13.85 1.96
N ILE A 140 -12.91 -13.33 2.53
CA ILE A 140 -12.98 -12.24 3.52
C ILE A 140 -13.63 -10.99 2.91
N THR A 141 -13.30 -10.66 1.65
CA THR A 141 -13.93 -9.54 0.94
C THR A 141 -15.43 -9.74 0.79
N ALA A 142 -15.88 -10.96 0.41
CA ALA A 142 -17.29 -11.30 0.31
C ALA A 142 -18.02 -11.12 1.65
N TYR A 143 -17.41 -11.58 2.75
CA TYR A 143 -17.99 -11.42 4.07
C TYR A 143 -18.08 -9.95 4.51
N VAL A 144 -17.05 -9.14 4.30
CA VAL A 144 -17.10 -7.72 4.63
C VAL A 144 -18.16 -6.98 3.80
N LEU A 145 -18.34 -7.35 2.54
CA LEU A 145 -19.44 -6.82 1.71
C LEU A 145 -20.80 -7.25 2.24
N TYR A 146 -20.96 -8.49 2.70
CA TYR A 146 -22.17 -8.99 3.35
C TYR A 146 -22.47 -8.25 4.65
N LEU A 147 -21.47 -7.97 5.50
CA LEU A 147 -21.65 -7.17 6.72
C LEU A 147 -22.16 -5.75 6.46
N ASN A 148 -22.05 -5.27 5.23
CA ASN A 148 -22.56 -3.98 4.78
C ASN A 148 -23.82 -4.08 3.90
N ASP A 149 -24.52 -5.23 3.91
CA ASP A 149 -25.75 -5.48 3.14
C ASP A 149 -25.59 -5.26 1.62
N LEU A 150 -24.37 -5.43 1.08
CA LEU A 150 -24.05 -5.24 -0.34
C LEU A 150 -24.18 -6.52 -1.16
N VAL A 151 -24.13 -7.66 -0.50
CA VAL A 151 -24.32 -8.98 -1.10
C VAL A 151 -25.10 -9.89 -0.14
N GLU A 152 -25.70 -10.93 -0.67
CA GLU A 152 -26.47 -11.92 0.12
C GLU A 152 -25.54 -12.97 0.77
N ASP A 153 -26.04 -13.67 1.80
CA ASP A 153 -25.29 -14.69 2.57
C ASP A 153 -24.78 -15.86 1.72
N TYR A 154 -25.48 -16.22 0.64
CA TYR A 154 -25.09 -17.26 -0.30
C TYR A 154 -24.19 -16.79 -1.44
N PHE A 155 -23.73 -15.53 -1.42
CA PHE A 155 -22.95 -14.94 -2.49
C PHE A 155 -21.53 -15.54 -2.58
N VAL A 156 -21.08 -15.80 -3.80
CA VAL A 156 -19.70 -16.19 -4.09
C VAL A 156 -19.04 -15.08 -4.91
N LEU A 157 -18.05 -14.47 -4.31
CA LEU A 157 -17.23 -13.43 -4.95
C LEU A 157 -16.18 -14.09 -5.84
N THR A 158 -16.00 -13.53 -7.04
CA THR A 158 -15.03 -14.01 -8.02
C THR A 158 -14.31 -12.82 -8.68
N ALA A 159 -13.19 -13.09 -9.38
CA ALA A 159 -12.54 -12.09 -10.21
C ALA A 159 -13.48 -11.45 -11.26
N ASP A 160 -14.44 -12.21 -11.76
CA ASP A 160 -15.34 -11.73 -12.83
C ASP A 160 -16.47 -10.84 -12.31
N ASN A 161 -16.92 -11.03 -11.06
CA ASN A 161 -18.08 -10.30 -10.53
C ASN A 161 -17.73 -9.18 -9.54
N LEU A 162 -16.52 -9.15 -8.98
CA LEU A 162 -16.12 -8.15 -7.99
C LEU A 162 -16.31 -6.72 -8.50
N ALA A 163 -15.84 -6.41 -9.69
CA ALA A 163 -15.91 -5.07 -10.25
C ALA A 163 -17.35 -4.62 -10.61
N SER A 164 -18.32 -5.54 -10.61
CA SER A 164 -19.73 -5.24 -10.89
C SER A 164 -20.53 -4.88 -9.62
N ILE A 165 -19.94 -4.97 -8.46
CA ILE A 165 -20.60 -4.59 -7.19
C ILE A 165 -20.61 -3.07 -7.09
N GLU A 166 -21.83 -2.50 -7.08
CA GLU A 166 -22.04 -1.06 -6.93
C GLU A 166 -21.93 -0.67 -5.45
N MET A 167 -20.92 0.14 -5.13
CA MET A 167 -20.74 0.65 -3.78
C MET A 167 -21.63 1.89 -3.55
N PRO A 168 -22.25 2.04 -2.36
CA PRO A 168 -23.22 3.13 -2.10
C PRO A 168 -22.68 4.55 -2.34
N ASN A 169 -21.38 4.76 -2.10
CA ASN A 169 -20.75 6.07 -2.26
C ASN A 169 -19.93 6.20 -3.57
N GLN A 170 -20.09 5.29 -4.53
CA GLN A 170 -19.33 5.34 -5.78
C GLN A 170 -19.48 6.67 -6.52
N GLU A 171 -20.72 7.18 -6.59
CA GLU A 171 -21.05 8.48 -7.23
C GLU A 171 -20.77 9.70 -6.31
N GLY A 172 -20.38 9.46 -5.06
CA GLY A 172 -20.03 10.54 -4.11
C GLY A 172 -18.66 11.17 -4.38
N PHE A 173 -17.85 10.58 -5.26
CA PHE A 173 -16.54 11.09 -5.63
C PHE A 173 -16.63 11.85 -6.96
N PHE A 174 -16.05 13.03 -6.99
CA PHE A 174 -16.00 13.88 -8.19
C PHE A 174 -14.58 14.35 -8.45
N LEU A 175 -14.29 14.67 -9.71
CA LEU A 175 -13.02 15.26 -10.06
C LEU A 175 -12.96 16.70 -9.52
N ASP A 176 -11.86 17.03 -8.87
CA ASP A 176 -11.59 18.40 -8.45
C ASP A 176 -11.28 19.25 -9.70
N ASP A 177 -12.23 20.10 -10.08
CA ASP A 177 -12.12 21.00 -11.24
C ASP A 177 -11.44 22.32 -10.93
N ARG A 178 -11.01 22.51 -9.68
CA ARG A 178 -10.23 23.70 -9.33
C ARG A 178 -8.95 23.72 -10.12
N PRO A 179 -8.62 24.85 -10.79
CA PRO A 179 -7.38 24.93 -11.52
C PRO A 179 -6.20 24.71 -10.57
N ASP A 180 -5.25 23.90 -11.02
CA ASP A 180 -3.97 23.80 -10.33
C ASP A 180 -3.44 25.20 -10.04
N THR A 181 -3.09 25.45 -8.81
CA THR A 181 -2.50 26.71 -8.44
C THR A 181 -1.24 26.89 -9.29
N ASN A 182 -1.26 27.83 -10.23
CA ASN A 182 -0.05 28.35 -10.87
C ASN A 182 0.78 29.09 -9.81
N ASN A 183 0.95 28.47 -8.68
CA ASN A 183 1.84 28.94 -7.67
C ASN A 183 3.25 28.72 -8.24
N THR A 184 3.73 29.71 -8.98
CA THR A 184 5.15 29.89 -9.20
C THR A 184 5.76 30.18 -7.84
N GLY A 185 5.66 29.16 -6.97
CA GLY A 185 6.24 29.20 -5.65
C GLY A 185 7.65 29.71 -5.81
N CYS A 186 8.00 30.64 -5.00
CA CYS A 186 9.28 31.27 -5.09
C CYS A 186 10.40 30.22 -5.03
N MET A 187 10.94 29.87 -6.19
CA MET A 187 12.02 28.89 -6.32
C MET A 187 13.40 29.52 -6.23
N LYS A 188 13.48 30.85 -6.35
CA LYS A 188 14.74 31.60 -6.28
C LYS A 188 14.50 33.00 -5.73
N ASN A 189 15.37 33.45 -4.84
CA ASN A 189 15.37 34.80 -4.28
C ASN A 189 14.04 35.26 -3.66
N CYS A 190 13.35 34.34 -3.03
CA CYS A 190 12.02 34.56 -2.49
C CYS A 190 11.97 35.58 -1.36
N LYS A 191 12.97 35.53 -0.51
CA LYS A 191 13.22 36.43 0.60
C LYS A 191 14.70 36.57 0.83
N ASP A 192 15.12 37.73 1.26
CA ASP A 192 16.45 37.89 1.84
C ASP A 192 16.54 36.99 3.07
N PRO A 193 17.48 36.04 3.15
CA PRO A 193 17.66 35.18 4.30
C PRO A 193 17.77 35.94 5.62
N ALA A 194 18.39 37.16 5.57
CA ALA A 194 18.52 38.02 6.74
C ALA A 194 17.18 38.61 7.22
N SER A 195 16.15 38.59 6.37
CA SER A 195 14.80 39.08 6.74
C SER A 195 13.90 37.99 7.35
N VAL A 196 14.34 36.73 7.36
CA VAL A 196 13.57 35.63 7.91
C VAL A 196 13.62 35.71 9.43
N LYS A 197 12.45 35.81 10.06
CA LYS A 197 12.30 35.77 11.52
C LYS A 197 11.52 34.52 11.90
N ILE A 198 11.99 33.85 12.91
CA ILE A 198 11.22 32.79 13.57
C ILE A 198 10.07 33.47 14.30
N THR A 199 8.84 33.21 13.84
CA THR A 199 7.62 33.80 14.45
C THR A 199 6.92 32.84 15.40
N SER A 200 7.27 31.55 15.36
CA SER A 200 6.77 30.53 16.27
C SER A 200 7.83 29.45 16.40
N GLU A 201 8.28 29.25 17.61
CA GLU A 201 9.05 28.05 17.92
C GLU A 201 8.03 27.01 18.42
N PRO A 202 7.98 25.81 17.82
CA PRO A 202 7.20 24.74 18.43
C PRO A 202 7.79 24.60 19.83
N THR A 203 6.94 24.73 20.85
CA THR A 203 7.29 24.28 22.18
C THR A 203 7.44 22.77 22.08
N MET A 204 8.59 22.33 21.64
CA MET A 204 9.00 20.98 21.95
C MET A 204 8.98 20.98 23.47
N ALA A 205 7.96 20.32 24.03
CA ALA A 205 8.07 19.85 25.40
C ALA A 205 9.48 19.28 25.44
N THR A 206 10.35 19.98 26.11
CA THR A 206 11.77 19.74 26.13
C THR A 206 12.02 18.26 26.30
N LEU A 207 12.24 17.55 25.20
CA LEU A 207 13.22 16.51 25.23
C LEU A 207 14.51 17.27 25.52
N GLN A 208 14.79 17.49 26.79
CA GLN A 208 16.13 17.72 27.22
C GLN A 208 16.88 16.43 26.91
N VAL A 209 17.29 16.33 25.64
CA VAL A 209 18.48 15.57 25.35
C VAL A 209 19.58 16.41 25.97
N GLU A 210 19.75 16.29 27.27
CA GLU A 210 21.04 16.52 27.86
C GLU A 210 21.97 15.63 27.06
N GLU A 211 22.81 16.26 26.30
CA GLU A 211 23.96 15.67 25.64
C GLU A 211 24.93 15.20 26.70
N THR A 212 24.49 14.22 27.46
CA THR A 212 25.37 13.34 28.19
C THR A 212 25.70 12.18 27.28
N VAL A 213 26.70 12.40 26.42
CA VAL A 213 27.58 11.33 25.97
C VAL A 213 28.29 10.82 27.25
N ALA A 214 27.55 10.16 28.08
CA ALA A 214 28.05 9.40 29.19
C ALA A 214 27.41 8.02 29.11
N ALA A 215 28.24 7.08 28.76
CA ALA A 215 28.09 5.65 29.03
C ALA A 215 26.66 5.11 28.86
N VAL A 216 26.47 4.30 27.83
CA VAL A 216 25.39 3.30 27.80
C VAL A 216 25.60 2.38 29.02
N GLU A 217 25.24 2.86 30.18
CA GLU A 217 25.12 2.08 31.39
C GLU A 217 23.69 2.08 31.86
N ALA A 218 23.16 0.87 31.90
CA ALA A 218 21.89 0.45 32.47
C ALA A 218 20.64 0.79 31.65
N VAL A 219 20.19 -0.19 30.85
CA VAL A 219 18.79 -0.36 30.51
C VAL A 219 17.95 -0.08 31.77
N PRO A 220 16.97 0.85 31.74
CA PRO A 220 16.12 1.10 32.90
C PRO A 220 15.55 -0.22 33.41
N GLU A 221 15.57 -0.47 34.71
CA GLU A 221 15.09 -1.74 35.32
C GLU A 221 13.68 -2.12 34.85
N GLY A 222 12.86 -1.16 34.42
CA GLY A 222 11.56 -1.38 33.81
C GLY A 222 11.59 -1.89 32.36
N GLY A 223 12.57 -1.47 31.57
CA GLY A 223 12.66 -1.83 30.14
C GLY A 223 12.91 -3.32 29.92
N GLY A 224 13.73 -3.95 30.73
CA GLY A 224 13.98 -5.39 30.69
C GLY A 224 12.72 -6.23 30.96
N LYS A 225 11.88 -5.80 31.90
CA LYS A 225 10.60 -6.47 32.18
C LYS A 225 9.62 -6.32 31.03
N VAL A 226 9.50 -5.14 30.46
CA VAL A 226 8.63 -4.88 29.31
C VAL A 226 9.10 -5.70 28.11
N TYR A 227 10.41 -5.74 27.86
CA TYR A 227 10.99 -6.55 26.79
C TYR A 227 10.67 -8.04 26.99
N GLN A 228 10.87 -8.57 28.19
CA GLN A 228 10.57 -9.98 28.48
C GLN A 228 9.09 -10.32 28.36
N GLN A 229 8.21 -9.39 28.68
CA GLN A 229 6.76 -9.63 28.66
C GLN A 229 6.13 -9.42 27.29
N ALA A 230 6.64 -8.48 26.50
CA ALA A 230 5.98 -8.05 25.25
C ALA A 230 6.80 -8.32 23.99
N CYS A 231 8.13 -8.37 24.07
CA CYS A 231 8.98 -8.39 22.88
C CYS A 231 9.77 -9.70 22.73
N LEU A 232 10.11 -10.36 23.83
CA LEU A 232 10.97 -11.55 23.82
C LEU A 232 10.38 -12.69 23.00
N MET A 233 9.07 -12.82 22.96
CA MET A 233 8.38 -13.90 22.25
C MET A 233 8.69 -13.88 20.75
N CYS A 234 8.81 -12.72 20.14
CA CYS A 234 9.17 -12.57 18.73
C CYS A 234 10.68 -12.36 18.54
N HIS A 235 11.26 -11.43 19.28
CA HIS A 235 12.65 -11.01 19.11
C HIS A 235 13.68 -11.92 19.81
N GLY A 236 13.26 -12.76 20.74
CA GLY A 236 14.14 -13.72 21.39
C GLY A 236 14.46 -14.95 20.53
N ALA A 237 13.54 -15.35 19.68
CA ALA A 237 13.63 -16.53 18.83
C ALA A 237 13.62 -16.22 17.32
N GLY A 238 13.58 -14.96 16.92
CA GLY A 238 13.52 -14.55 15.51
C GLY A 238 12.23 -15.00 14.81
N VAL A 239 11.12 -15.13 15.53
CA VAL A 239 9.86 -15.58 14.98
C VAL A 239 9.35 -14.58 13.93
N ALA A 240 8.83 -15.09 12.82
CA ALA A 240 8.31 -14.29 11.71
C ALA A 240 9.31 -13.27 11.12
N GLY A 241 10.61 -13.59 11.13
CA GLY A 241 11.65 -12.71 10.59
C GLY A 241 12.02 -11.52 11.48
N SER A 242 11.54 -11.47 12.73
CA SER A 242 11.94 -10.43 13.67
C SER A 242 13.44 -10.50 13.95
N PRO A 243 14.19 -9.38 13.93
CA PRO A 243 15.61 -9.39 14.27
C PRO A 243 15.81 -9.87 15.70
N MET A 244 16.73 -10.81 15.89
CA MET A 244 17.06 -11.29 17.24
C MET A 244 17.81 -10.25 18.04
N THR A 245 17.66 -10.29 19.36
CA THR A 245 18.39 -9.41 20.25
C THR A 245 19.90 -9.68 20.15
N GLY A 246 20.66 -8.70 19.68
CA GLY A 246 22.10 -8.81 19.45
C GLY A 246 22.52 -8.95 17.99
N ASP A 247 21.60 -9.06 17.04
CA ASP A 247 21.91 -8.92 15.63
C ASP A 247 22.28 -7.45 15.36
N ALA A 248 23.50 -7.24 14.90
CA ALA A 248 23.91 -5.93 14.39
C ALA A 248 23.28 -5.72 13.01
N ALA A 249 22.57 -4.60 12.84
CA ALA A 249 22.05 -4.17 11.55
C ALA A 249 23.18 -3.77 10.60
#